data_453dd90c78a69b84b4f4f0c826f35618
#
_entry.id   453dd90c78a69b84b4f4f0c826f35618
#
_cell.length_a   1.000
_cell.length_b   1.000
_cell.length_c   1.000
_cell.angle_alpha   90.00
_cell.angle_beta   90.00
_cell.angle_gamma   90.00
#
_symmetry.space_group_name_H-M   'P 1'
#
loop_
_entity.id
_entity.type
_entity.pdbx_description
1 polymer ?
#
loop_
_entity_poly.entity_id
_entity_poly.type
_entity_poly.pdbx_seq_one_letter_code
_entity_poly.pdbx_strand_id
1 'polypeptide(L)'
;MTYENVEDTFFEAFEGKYVRALITGPTEEIVKRAAYDSTSTPSAVIGRVEGGVEKFLDKNETPDGRYGAIVQYWLGGDDVEKFAFELSYRLRQDILVKPFTRIFDYSNNGSEEYVEMMDIVGHCGDGYEWIVEEYGRKMINVPIAVPDFQIEEKFRINEGIMGGNFWYLCESQEAVLNAGRAAIDAIMDVEGAIAPFEICSAASKPETNYPEIGPTTNHVYCPSLKEKLGNDSKVGEGVNYIPEIVINAVDVESMNKALKSGVDVTLDFEGVIGISAGNYDGKLGDKTYNLLDILK
;
A
#
# COMPACT_ATOMS: atom_id res chain seq x y z
N MET A 1 18.39 4.85 19.02
CA MET A 1 18.33 6.20 18.41
C MET A 1 17.75 7.19 19.37
N THR A 2 18.16 8.45 19.32
CA THR A 2 17.47 9.55 20.01
C THR A 2 16.53 10.21 19.01
N TYR A 3 15.27 10.43 19.39
CA TYR A 3 14.25 11.01 18.50
C TYR A 3 14.03 12.51 18.77
N GLU A 4 15.13 13.24 18.98
CA GLU A 4 15.11 14.70 19.27
C GLU A 4 14.55 15.52 18.10
N ASN A 5 14.70 15.03 16.87
CA ASN A 5 14.21 15.64 15.65
C ASN A 5 12.84 15.08 15.21
N VAL A 6 12.14 14.34 16.06
CA VAL A 6 10.79 13.84 15.80
C VAL A 6 9.78 14.68 16.58
N GLU A 7 8.82 15.23 15.87
CA GLU A 7 7.74 16.02 16.45
C GLU A 7 6.82 15.13 17.33
N ASP A 8 6.44 15.62 18.51
CA ASP A 8 5.42 14.95 19.34
C ASP A 8 4.04 15.19 18.72
N THR A 9 3.68 14.30 17.82
CA THR A 9 2.44 14.36 17.04
C THR A 9 1.87 12.95 16.83
N PHE A 10 0.76 12.86 16.12
CA PHE A 10 0.09 11.59 15.82
C PHE A 10 -0.31 11.53 14.35
N PHE A 11 -0.56 10.33 13.86
CA PHE A 11 -1.30 10.11 12.63
C PHE A 11 -2.66 9.48 12.91
N GLU A 12 -3.57 9.61 11.95
CA GLU A 12 -4.89 8.99 11.97
C GLU A 12 -4.89 7.81 11.02
N ALA A 13 -5.51 6.71 11.46
CA ALA A 13 -5.62 5.50 10.68
C ALA A 13 -7.06 4.97 10.66
N PHE A 14 -7.34 4.11 9.68
CA PHE A 14 -8.65 3.52 9.44
C PHE A 14 -8.58 2.01 9.58
N GLU A 15 -9.68 1.39 9.97
CA GLU A 15 -9.89 -0.03 9.71
C GLU A 15 -10.26 -0.22 8.24
N GLY A 16 -9.65 -1.20 7.61
CA GLY A 16 -9.88 -1.51 6.19
C GLY A 16 -9.86 -3.00 5.92
N LYS A 17 -10.54 -3.39 4.84
CA LYS A 17 -10.50 -4.77 4.34
C LYS A 17 -9.41 -4.91 3.30
N TYR A 18 -8.71 -6.04 3.30
CA TYR A 18 -7.68 -6.30 2.30
C TYR A 18 -7.71 -7.73 1.76
N VAL A 19 -7.20 -7.85 0.54
CA VAL A 19 -6.79 -9.10 -0.09
C VAL A 19 -5.28 -9.04 -0.28
N ARG A 20 -4.60 -10.13 0.07
CA ARG A 20 -3.16 -10.31 -0.11
C ARG A 20 -2.93 -11.42 -1.12
N ALA A 21 -2.31 -11.11 -2.24
CA ALA A 21 -2.16 -12.02 -3.36
C ALA A 21 -0.68 -12.23 -3.72
N LEU A 22 -0.34 -13.43 -4.17
CA LEU A 22 0.96 -13.75 -4.73
C LEU A 22 0.83 -13.89 -6.25
N ILE A 23 1.47 -13.00 -7.00
CA ILE A 23 1.62 -13.06 -8.46
C ILE A 23 2.91 -13.83 -8.75
N THR A 24 2.85 -14.84 -9.62
CA THR A 24 4.07 -15.50 -10.12
C THR A 24 4.20 -15.40 -11.63
N GLY A 25 5.43 -15.55 -12.12
CA GLY A 25 5.73 -15.49 -13.54
C GLY A 25 7.12 -16.02 -13.90
N PRO A 26 7.39 -16.22 -15.20
CA PRO A 26 8.63 -16.85 -15.66
C PRO A 26 9.88 -15.97 -15.50
N THR A 27 9.70 -14.66 -15.45
CA THR A 27 10.79 -13.68 -15.30
C THR A 27 10.45 -12.61 -14.28
N GLU A 28 11.47 -12.06 -13.64
CA GLU A 28 11.29 -10.92 -12.70
C GLU A 28 10.62 -9.72 -13.38
N GLU A 29 10.95 -9.43 -14.62
CA GLU A 29 10.39 -8.31 -15.38
C GLU A 29 8.87 -8.41 -15.51
N ILE A 30 8.35 -9.58 -15.91
CA ILE A 30 6.91 -9.82 -16.04
C ILE A 30 6.23 -9.68 -14.69
N VAL A 31 6.81 -10.25 -13.63
CA VAL A 31 6.27 -10.19 -12.28
C VAL A 31 6.25 -8.76 -11.75
N LYS A 32 7.37 -8.03 -11.85
CA LYS A 32 7.45 -6.62 -11.45
C LYS A 32 6.43 -5.76 -12.18
N ARG A 33 6.31 -5.97 -13.51
CA ARG A 33 5.34 -5.22 -14.30
C ARG A 33 3.90 -5.51 -13.89
N ALA A 34 3.54 -6.78 -13.69
CA ALA A 34 2.21 -7.17 -13.25
C ALA A 34 1.88 -6.62 -11.85
N ALA A 35 2.85 -6.70 -10.92
CA ALA A 35 2.70 -6.20 -9.57
C ALA A 35 2.45 -4.68 -9.55
N TYR A 36 3.30 -3.89 -10.20
CA TYR A 36 3.14 -2.44 -10.22
C TYR A 36 1.91 -1.97 -11.01
N ASP A 37 1.59 -2.58 -12.15
CA ASP A 37 0.40 -2.22 -12.91
C ASP A 37 -0.87 -2.47 -12.09
N SER A 38 -0.97 -3.63 -11.44
CA SER A 38 -2.17 -4.02 -10.67
C SER A 38 -2.35 -3.25 -9.36
N THR A 39 -1.28 -2.72 -8.79
CA THR A 39 -1.32 -1.94 -7.56
C THR A 39 -1.33 -0.43 -7.78
N SER A 40 -1.18 0.04 -9.03
CA SER A 40 -1.25 1.46 -9.33
C SER A 40 -2.64 2.00 -9.06
N THR A 41 -2.73 3.08 -8.30
CA THR A 41 -3.88 3.91 -7.94
C THR A 41 -5.29 3.36 -7.95
N PRO A 42 -6.20 4.21 -7.70
CA PRO A 42 -6.30 5.36 -6.83
C PRO A 42 -6.55 4.97 -5.39
N SER A 43 -6.38 5.93 -4.50
CA SER A 43 -6.49 5.71 -3.07
C SER A 43 -7.91 5.36 -2.61
N ALA A 44 -8.01 4.62 -1.52
CA ALA A 44 -9.28 4.33 -0.86
C ALA A 44 -9.99 5.60 -0.36
N VAL A 45 -9.24 6.63 0.01
CA VAL A 45 -9.77 7.94 0.43
C VAL A 45 -10.57 8.64 -0.67
N ILE A 46 -10.23 8.44 -1.94
CA ILE A 46 -11.01 8.98 -3.07
C ILE A 46 -12.06 7.97 -3.55
N GLY A 47 -12.33 6.94 -2.78
CA GLY A 47 -13.43 6.01 -2.99
C GLY A 47 -13.15 4.82 -3.89
N ARG A 48 -11.87 4.45 -4.06
CA ARG A 48 -11.45 3.25 -4.79
C ARG A 48 -10.56 2.35 -3.94
N VAL A 49 -10.19 1.20 -4.48
CA VAL A 49 -9.27 0.25 -3.85
C VAL A 49 -7.85 0.74 -3.97
N GLU A 50 -7.15 0.80 -2.88
CA GLU A 50 -5.73 1.11 -2.77
C GLU A 50 -4.91 -0.16 -3.01
N GLY A 51 -3.70 -0.03 -3.54
CA GLY A 51 -2.84 -1.18 -3.77
C GLY A 51 -1.37 -0.87 -3.55
N GLY A 52 -0.60 -1.89 -3.20
CA GLY A 52 0.85 -1.76 -3.06
C GLY A 52 1.56 -3.10 -3.19
N VAL A 53 2.82 -3.02 -3.59
CA VAL A 53 3.72 -4.18 -3.61
C VAL A 53 4.31 -4.33 -2.21
N GLU A 54 4.18 -5.53 -1.65
CA GLU A 54 4.72 -5.84 -0.34
C GLU A 54 6.16 -6.34 -0.46
N LYS A 55 6.39 -7.35 -1.32
CA LYS A 55 7.69 -8.00 -1.45
C LYS A 55 7.83 -8.71 -2.78
N PHE A 56 9.04 -8.72 -3.33
CA PHE A 56 9.42 -9.60 -4.43
C PHE A 56 10.05 -10.89 -3.87
N LEU A 57 9.75 -12.03 -4.52
CA LEU A 57 10.16 -13.36 -4.09
C LEU A 57 10.99 -14.06 -5.17
N ASP A 58 12.02 -14.77 -4.72
CA ASP A 58 12.76 -15.69 -5.57
C ASP A 58 11.98 -16.99 -5.84
N LYS A 59 12.43 -17.76 -6.83
CA LYS A 59 11.77 -18.99 -7.28
C LYS A 59 11.59 -20.06 -6.20
N ASN A 60 12.47 -20.11 -5.23
CA ASN A 60 12.42 -21.07 -4.11
C ASN A 60 11.43 -20.68 -2.99
N GLU A 61 10.87 -19.47 -3.07
CA GLU A 61 9.92 -18.94 -2.09
C GLU A 61 8.46 -19.03 -2.57
N THR A 62 8.22 -19.48 -3.81
CA THR A 62 6.90 -19.55 -4.43
C THR A 62 6.42 -20.99 -4.62
N PRO A 63 5.10 -21.24 -4.57
CA PRO A 63 4.55 -22.60 -4.64
C PRO A 63 4.80 -23.30 -5.99
N ASP A 64 4.97 -22.53 -7.06
CA ASP A 64 5.17 -23.05 -8.43
C ASP A 64 6.61 -22.91 -8.94
N GLY A 65 7.54 -22.52 -8.07
CA GLY A 65 8.98 -22.46 -8.40
C GLY A 65 9.35 -21.35 -9.39
N ARG A 66 8.57 -20.28 -9.48
CA ARG A 66 8.80 -19.12 -10.35
C ARG A 66 9.04 -17.83 -9.57
N TYR A 67 9.53 -16.78 -10.23
CA TYR A 67 9.61 -15.47 -9.59
C TYR A 67 8.24 -15.02 -9.10
N GLY A 68 8.19 -14.33 -7.96
CA GLY A 68 6.96 -13.90 -7.34
C GLY A 68 6.96 -12.45 -6.88
N ALA A 69 5.75 -11.93 -6.66
CA ALA A 69 5.51 -10.69 -5.94
C ALA A 69 4.28 -10.84 -5.06
N ILE A 70 4.42 -10.49 -3.79
CA ILE A 70 3.28 -10.33 -2.88
C ILE A 70 2.76 -8.92 -3.08
N VAL A 71 1.46 -8.81 -3.31
CA VAL A 71 0.74 -7.54 -3.46
C VAL A 71 -0.46 -7.50 -2.53
N GLN A 72 -0.83 -6.31 -2.12
CA GLN A 72 -2.01 -6.09 -1.30
C GLN A 72 -2.97 -5.13 -2.00
N TYR A 73 -4.27 -5.40 -1.86
CA TYR A 73 -5.36 -4.53 -2.32
C TYR A 73 -6.25 -4.21 -1.13
N TRP A 74 -6.58 -2.93 -0.94
CA TRP A 74 -7.23 -2.42 0.27
C TRP A 74 -8.49 -1.63 -0.05
N LEU A 75 -9.56 -1.93 0.67
CA LEU A 75 -10.83 -1.21 0.63
C LEU A 75 -11.04 -0.48 1.96
N GLY A 76 -11.33 0.81 1.91
CA GLY A 76 -11.91 1.53 3.04
C GLY A 76 -13.42 1.26 3.13
N GLY A 77 -13.90 0.83 4.30
CA GLY A 77 -15.29 0.44 4.51
C GLY A 77 -15.58 -1.03 4.17
N ASP A 78 -16.87 -1.40 4.08
CA ASP A 78 -17.34 -2.80 4.09
C ASP A 78 -17.98 -3.27 2.78
N ASP A 79 -17.88 -2.50 1.70
CA ASP A 79 -18.53 -2.83 0.42
C ASP A 79 -17.72 -3.88 -0.36
N VAL A 80 -17.95 -5.15 -0.03
CA VAL A 80 -17.28 -6.30 -0.64
C VAL A 80 -17.61 -6.46 -2.13
N GLU A 81 -18.80 -6.06 -2.57
CA GLU A 81 -19.16 -6.11 -4.00
C GLU A 81 -18.33 -5.12 -4.80
N LYS A 82 -18.16 -3.91 -4.29
CA LYS A 82 -17.24 -2.91 -4.85
C LYS A 82 -15.81 -3.41 -4.85
N PHE A 83 -15.39 -4.07 -3.77
CA PHE A 83 -14.05 -4.64 -3.69
C PHE A 83 -13.82 -5.71 -4.75
N ALA A 84 -14.72 -6.68 -4.88
CA ALA A 84 -14.65 -7.72 -5.89
C ALA A 84 -14.63 -7.14 -7.32
N PHE A 85 -15.44 -6.11 -7.57
CA PHE A 85 -15.46 -5.41 -8.85
C PHE A 85 -14.11 -4.76 -9.20
N GLU A 86 -13.50 -4.03 -8.27
CA GLU A 86 -12.19 -3.41 -8.47
C GLU A 86 -11.07 -4.46 -8.61
N LEU A 87 -11.10 -5.54 -7.84
CA LEU A 87 -10.18 -6.67 -8.00
C LEU A 87 -10.29 -7.28 -9.40
N SER A 88 -11.52 -7.46 -9.90
CA SER A 88 -11.75 -7.98 -11.25
C SER A 88 -10.98 -7.20 -12.31
N TYR A 89 -11.02 -5.87 -12.26
CA TYR A 89 -10.28 -5.04 -13.21
C TYR A 89 -8.78 -5.26 -13.12
N ARG A 90 -8.22 -5.19 -11.91
CA ARG A 90 -6.78 -5.30 -11.68
C ARG A 90 -6.24 -6.66 -12.05
N LEU A 91 -6.92 -7.72 -11.62
CA LEU A 91 -6.49 -9.09 -11.90
C LEU A 91 -6.60 -9.44 -13.39
N ARG A 92 -7.64 -8.97 -14.07
CA ARG A 92 -7.88 -9.25 -15.49
C ARG A 92 -7.02 -8.39 -16.42
N GLN A 93 -6.95 -7.08 -16.17
CA GLN A 93 -6.33 -6.15 -17.11
C GLN A 93 -4.83 -5.96 -16.86
N ASP A 94 -4.38 -6.17 -15.63
CA ASP A 94 -3.00 -5.89 -15.28
C ASP A 94 -2.17 -7.17 -15.08
N ILE A 95 -2.80 -8.32 -14.76
CA ILE A 95 -2.09 -9.57 -14.49
C ILE A 95 -2.39 -10.63 -15.55
N LEU A 96 -3.65 -11.03 -15.75
CA LEU A 96 -4.03 -12.09 -16.69
C LEU A 96 -3.49 -11.84 -18.10
N VAL A 97 -3.46 -10.60 -18.54
CA VAL A 97 -2.95 -10.20 -19.87
C VAL A 97 -1.42 -10.28 -19.99
N LYS A 98 -0.70 -10.46 -18.90
CA LYS A 98 0.76 -10.69 -18.94
C LYS A 98 1.04 -12.16 -19.18
N PRO A 99 1.94 -12.49 -20.10
CA PRO A 99 2.22 -13.88 -20.47
C PRO A 99 2.66 -14.75 -19.29
N PHE A 100 2.04 -15.93 -19.16
CA PHE A 100 2.42 -16.97 -18.21
C PHE A 100 2.33 -16.59 -16.72
N THR A 101 1.52 -15.60 -16.35
CA THR A 101 1.29 -15.27 -14.95
C THR A 101 0.37 -16.27 -14.26
N ARG A 102 0.49 -16.39 -12.93
CA ARG A 102 -0.44 -17.08 -12.02
C ARG A 102 -0.68 -16.23 -10.80
N ILE A 103 -1.83 -16.46 -10.14
CA ILE A 103 -2.19 -15.72 -8.95
C ILE A 103 -2.65 -16.70 -7.86
N PHE A 104 -2.12 -16.55 -6.65
CA PHE A 104 -2.45 -17.35 -5.48
C PHE A 104 -2.97 -16.44 -4.37
N ASP A 105 -3.90 -16.92 -3.56
CA ASP A 105 -4.22 -16.29 -2.28
C ASP A 105 -2.99 -16.39 -1.36
N TYR A 106 -2.56 -15.27 -0.79
CA TYR A 106 -1.42 -15.22 0.13
C TYR A 106 -1.84 -14.83 1.55
N SER A 107 -3.11 -15.04 1.88
CA SER A 107 -3.64 -14.78 3.20
C SER A 107 -3.14 -15.81 4.22
N ASN A 108 -2.64 -15.32 5.35
CA ASN A 108 -2.09 -16.18 6.41
C ASN A 108 -3.15 -16.66 7.40
N ASN A 109 -4.37 -16.16 7.36
CA ASN A 109 -5.37 -16.36 8.38
C ASN A 109 -6.68 -16.91 7.84
N GLY A 110 -7.38 -17.65 8.70
CA GLY A 110 -8.62 -18.32 8.41
C GLY A 110 -9.86 -17.41 8.39
N SER A 111 -9.80 -16.25 7.74
CA SER A 111 -11.03 -15.49 7.47
C SER A 111 -11.99 -16.38 6.69
N GLU A 112 -13.26 -16.40 7.10
CA GLU A 112 -14.33 -17.09 6.39
C GLU A 112 -14.89 -16.23 5.24
N GLU A 113 -14.58 -14.93 5.22
CA GLU A 113 -14.99 -14.02 4.15
C GLU A 113 -14.00 -14.11 2.98
N TYR A 114 -14.50 -14.25 1.76
CA TYR A 114 -13.68 -14.40 0.57
C TYR A 114 -14.39 -13.89 -0.69
N VAL A 115 -13.58 -13.63 -1.73
CA VAL A 115 -14.07 -13.39 -3.09
C VAL A 115 -13.88 -14.68 -3.89
N GLU A 116 -14.96 -15.14 -4.54
CA GLU A 116 -14.90 -16.25 -5.50
C GLU A 116 -14.27 -15.78 -6.81
N MET A 117 -13.11 -16.34 -7.15
CA MET A 117 -12.37 -15.92 -8.34
C MET A 117 -13.00 -16.42 -9.64
N MET A 118 -13.82 -17.48 -9.60
CA MET A 118 -14.57 -17.94 -10.77
C MET A 118 -15.46 -16.81 -11.29
N ASP A 119 -16.15 -16.08 -10.41
CA ASP A 119 -17.14 -15.08 -10.78
C ASP A 119 -16.50 -13.80 -11.36
N ILE A 120 -15.29 -13.46 -10.93
CA ILE A 120 -14.65 -12.18 -11.31
C ILE A 120 -13.51 -12.31 -12.30
N VAL A 121 -12.85 -13.47 -12.41
CA VAL A 121 -11.72 -13.71 -13.31
C VAL A 121 -11.88 -15.03 -14.08
N GLY A 122 -12.27 -16.10 -13.43
CA GLY A 122 -12.36 -17.43 -14.03
C GLY A 122 -13.28 -17.48 -15.24
N HIS A 123 -14.40 -16.76 -15.18
CA HIS A 123 -15.36 -16.67 -16.31
C HIS A 123 -14.76 -16.12 -17.62
N CYS A 124 -13.52 -15.59 -17.59
CA CYS A 124 -12.79 -15.21 -18.81
C CYS A 124 -12.49 -16.42 -19.72
N GLY A 125 -12.70 -17.63 -19.26
CA GLY A 125 -12.68 -18.86 -20.08
C GLY A 125 -13.94 -19.10 -20.90
N ASP A 126 -14.96 -18.25 -20.78
CA ASP A 126 -16.24 -18.32 -21.52
C ASP A 126 -16.94 -19.70 -21.43
N GLY A 127 -16.84 -20.35 -20.27
CA GLY A 127 -17.40 -21.67 -20.01
C GLY A 127 -16.48 -22.84 -20.39
N TYR A 128 -15.24 -22.57 -20.78
CA TYR A 128 -14.22 -23.58 -21.06
C TYR A 128 -13.15 -23.66 -19.95
N GLU A 129 -13.26 -22.87 -18.90
CA GLU A 129 -12.43 -22.96 -17.72
C GLU A 129 -12.70 -24.26 -16.94
N TRP A 130 -11.70 -24.72 -16.21
CA TRP A 130 -11.83 -25.91 -15.37
C TRP A 130 -10.98 -25.79 -14.11
N ILE A 131 -11.39 -26.49 -13.05
CA ILE A 131 -10.67 -26.52 -11.77
C ILE A 131 -9.68 -27.67 -11.75
N VAL A 132 -8.47 -27.42 -11.25
CA VAL A 132 -7.44 -28.42 -10.99
C VAL A 132 -6.93 -28.29 -9.55
N GLU A 133 -6.40 -29.38 -9.04
CA GLU A 133 -5.66 -29.37 -7.77
C GLU A 133 -4.16 -29.39 -8.07
N GLU A 134 -3.52 -28.23 -7.99
CA GLU A 134 -2.09 -28.06 -8.22
C GLU A 134 -1.49 -27.18 -7.11
N TYR A 135 -0.21 -27.36 -6.84
CA TYR A 135 0.51 -26.58 -5.80
C TYR A 135 -0.09 -26.74 -4.39
N GLY A 136 -0.85 -27.84 -4.15
CA GLY A 136 -1.61 -28.04 -2.91
C GLY A 136 -2.82 -27.11 -2.76
N ARG A 137 -3.30 -26.53 -3.87
CA ARG A 137 -4.38 -25.53 -3.93
C ARG A 137 -5.38 -25.86 -5.02
N LYS A 138 -6.59 -25.38 -4.90
CA LYS A 138 -7.57 -25.40 -5.99
C LYS A 138 -7.37 -24.22 -6.91
N MET A 139 -6.97 -24.50 -8.13
CA MET A 139 -6.70 -23.50 -9.16
C MET A 139 -7.77 -23.56 -10.25
N ILE A 140 -8.15 -22.39 -10.75
CA ILE A 140 -8.98 -22.25 -11.95
C ILE A 140 -8.01 -22.09 -13.13
N ASN A 141 -8.05 -23.01 -14.07
CA ASN A 141 -7.40 -22.87 -15.37
C ASN A 141 -8.30 -22.04 -16.29
N VAL A 142 -7.81 -20.91 -16.74
CA VAL A 142 -8.52 -20.03 -17.68
C VAL A 142 -7.86 -20.18 -19.04
N PRO A 143 -8.56 -20.76 -20.04
CA PRO A 143 -8.02 -20.91 -21.39
C PRO A 143 -7.90 -19.55 -22.07
N ILE A 144 -6.65 -19.19 -22.36
CA ILE A 144 -6.28 -17.99 -23.09
C ILE A 144 -5.28 -18.33 -24.20
N ALA A 145 -5.05 -17.40 -25.13
CA ALA A 145 -4.20 -17.66 -26.30
C ALA A 145 -2.74 -17.98 -25.95
N VAL A 146 -2.25 -17.48 -24.82
CA VAL A 146 -0.94 -17.83 -24.26
C VAL A 146 -1.17 -18.63 -22.99
N PRO A 147 -1.22 -19.97 -23.09
CA PRO A 147 -1.50 -20.82 -21.94
C PRO A 147 -0.31 -20.86 -20.96
N ASP A 148 -0.55 -21.18 -19.69
CA ASP A 148 -1.85 -21.31 -19.01
C ASP A 148 -1.96 -20.18 -18.02
N PHE A 149 -3.06 -19.44 -17.99
CA PHE A 149 -3.34 -18.56 -16.86
C PHE A 149 -4.06 -19.38 -15.80
N GLN A 150 -3.56 -19.30 -14.58
CA GLN A 150 -4.17 -19.96 -13.42
C GLN A 150 -4.37 -18.95 -12.28
N ILE A 151 -5.51 -19.06 -11.61
CA ILE A 151 -5.82 -18.29 -10.42
C ILE A 151 -6.43 -19.20 -9.35
N GLU A 152 -6.05 -19.04 -8.10
CA GLU A 152 -6.65 -19.79 -7.00
C GLU A 152 -8.14 -19.50 -6.87
N GLU A 153 -8.95 -20.51 -6.51
CA GLU A 153 -10.41 -20.46 -6.53
C GLU A 153 -10.99 -19.36 -5.62
N LYS A 154 -10.35 -19.10 -4.48
CA LYS A 154 -10.86 -18.18 -3.46
C LYS A 154 -9.74 -17.28 -2.94
N PHE A 155 -10.04 -15.99 -2.82
CA PHE A 155 -9.16 -15.03 -2.16
C PHE A 155 -9.83 -14.52 -0.88
N ARG A 156 -9.19 -14.75 0.25
CA ARG A 156 -9.72 -14.34 1.55
C ARG A 156 -9.62 -12.85 1.74
N ILE A 157 -10.67 -12.31 2.32
CA ILE A 157 -10.74 -10.92 2.75
C ILE A 157 -10.39 -10.89 4.23
N ASN A 158 -9.45 -10.05 4.59
CA ASN A 158 -9.03 -9.84 5.97
C ASN A 158 -9.18 -8.38 6.36
N GLU A 159 -9.12 -8.10 7.67
CA GLU A 159 -9.15 -6.76 8.22
C GLU A 159 -7.76 -6.32 8.67
N GLY A 160 -7.44 -5.04 8.52
CA GLY A 160 -6.16 -4.47 8.90
C GLY A 160 -6.23 -2.95 9.05
N ILE A 161 -5.07 -2.30 9.05
CA ILE A 161 -4.91 -0.88 9.35
C ILE A 161 -4.44 -0.13 8.10
N MET A 162 -5.17 0.91 7.72
CA MET A 162 -4.86 1.79 6.57
C MET A 162 -4.50 3.19 7.02
N GLY A 163 -3.65 3.88 6.24
CA GLY A 163 -3.43 5.31 6.35
C GLY A 163 -2.46 5.74 7.44
N GLY A 164 -1.71 4.80 8.05
CA GLY A 164 -0.56 5.19 8.85
C GLY A 164 0.39 6.03 8.00
N ASN A 165 0.99 7.07 8.57
CA ASN A 165 1.86 7.92 7.79
C ASN A 165 2.94 8.60 8.64
N PHE A 166 3.99 9.03 7.97
CA PHE A 166 4.93 10.01 8.50
C PHE A 166 5.39 10.97 7.41
N TRP A 167 5.71 12.18 7.82
CA TRP A 167 6.34 13.20 6.98
C TRP A 167 7.81 13.30 7.36
N TYR A 168 8.66 13.53 6.37
CA TYR A 168 10.07 13.85 6.61
C TYR A 168 10.42 15.20 6.02
N LEU A 169 11.03 16.03 6.85
CA LEU A 169 11.30 17.44 6.58
C LEU A 169 12.69 17.55 5.95
N CYS A 170 12.78 17.98 4.70
CA CYS A 170 14.02 17.94 3.93
C CYS A 170 14.49 19.32 3.47
N GLU A 171 15.80 19.48 3.43
CA GLU A 171 16.49 20.66 2.89
C GLU A 171 16.63 20.62 1.37
N SER A 172 16.72 19.43 0.76
CA SER A 172 17.03 19.24 -0.65
C SER A 172 16.18 18.18 -1.34
N GLN A 173 16.09 18.23 -2.67
CA GLN A 173 15.48 17.18 -3.48
C GLN A 173 16.21 15.84 -3.35
N GLU A 174 17.54 15.88 -3.20
CA GLU A 174 18.35 14.70 -3.04
C GLU A 174 18.00 13.97 -1.73
N ALA A 175 17.83 14.71 -0.63
CA ALA A 175 17.37 14.15 0.64
C ALA A 175 15.98 13.51 0.52
N VAL A 176 15.03 14.17 -0.18
CA VAL A 176 13.70 13.60 -0.45
C VAL A 176 13.80 12.24 -1.13
N LEU A 177 14.55 12.15 -2.21
CA LEU A 177 14.59 10.94 -3.03
C LEU A 177 15.37 9.80 -2.37
N ASN A 178 16.54 10.11 -1.77
CA ASN A 178 17.39 9.10 -1.17
C ASN A 178 16.80 8.54 0.13
N ALA A 179 16.37 9.43 1.04
CA ALA A 179 15.76 9.02 2.29
C ALA A 179 14.41 8.30 2.05
N GLY A 180 13.58 8.83 1.15
CA GLY A 180 12.30 8.21 0.81
C GLY A 180 12.46 6.81 0.21
N ARG A 181 13.44 6.62 -0.68
CA ARG A 181 13.71 5.30 -1.25
C ARG A 181 14.14 4.30 -0.19
N ALA A 182 15.10 4.70 0.66
CA ALA A 182 15.56 3.85 1.74
C ALA A 182 14.43 3.50 2.74
N ALA A 183 13.56 4.46 3.03
CA ALA A 183 12.39 4.21 3.86
C ALA A 183 11.43 3.19 3.26
N ILE A 184 11.15 3.29 1.94
CA ILE A 184 10.30 2.32 1.23
C ILE A 184 10.93 0.93 1.28
N ASP A 185 12.23 0.82 0.99
CA ASP A 185 12.94 -0.45 1.04
C ASP A 185 12.86 -1.06 2.46
N ALA A 186 13.05 -0.26 3.52
CA ALA A 186 12.91 -0.70 4.91
C ALA A 186 11.48 -1.13 5.29
N ILE A 187 10.45 -0.47 4.73
CA ILE A 187 9.04 -0.85 4.92
C ILE A 187 8.74 -2.17 4.21
N MET A 188 9.25 -2.37 2.99
CA MET A 188 9.09 -3.61 2.23
C MET A 188 9.77 -4.83 2.88
N ASP A 189 10.72 -4.62 3.78
CA ASP A 189 11.32 -5.68 4.60
C ASP A 189 10.42 -6.11 5.77
N VAL A 190 9.35 -5.38 6.05
CA VAL A 190 8.37 -5.73 7.10
C VAL A 190 7.22 -6.51 6.50
N GLU A 191 7.10 -7.78 6.90
CA GLU A 191 6.01 -8.64 6.43
C GLU A 191 4.64 -8.04 6.76
N GLY A 192 3.76 -8.02 5.75
CA GLY A 192 2.39 -7.55 5.89
C GLY A 192 2.22 -6.02 5.77
N ALA A 193 3.29 -5.26 5.49
CA ALA A 193 3.21 -3.82 5.29
C ALA A 193 3.44 -3.43 3.82
N ILE A 194 2.77 -2.35 3.39
CA ILE A 194 2.98 -1.73 2.08
C ILE A 194 3.04 -0.21 2.19
N ALA A 195 3.71 0.41 1.23
CA ALA A 195 3.67 1.86 1.00
C ALA A 195 2.96 2.14 -0.35
N PRO A 196 1.63 2.32 -0.38
CA PRO A 196 0.84 2.36 -1.62
C PRO A 196 1.24 3.44 -2.61
N PHE A 197 1.74 4.56 -2.11
CA PHE A 197 2.12 5.72 -2.93
C PHE A 197 3.63 5.86 -3.12
N GLU A 198 4.42 4.96 -2.55
CA GLU A 198 5.85 5.14 -2.41
C GLU A 198 6.16 6.51 -1.76
N ILE A 199 6.96 7.38 -2.40
CA ILE A 199 7.17 8.76 -1.94
C ILE A 199 6.00 9.61 -2.41
N CYS A 200 5.12 10.00 -1.49
CA CYS A 200 3.98 10.86 -1.79
C CYS A 200 4.38 12.34 -1.71
N SER A 201 4.15 13.07 -2.79
CA SER A 201 4.42 14.51 -2.85
C SER A 201 3.23 15.39 -2.49
N ALA A 202 2.07 14.80 -2.25
CA ALA A 202 0.84 15.51 -2.01
C ALA A 202 0.22 15.10 -0.67
N ALA A 203 -0.04 16.08 0.18
CA ALA A 203 -0.88 15.85 1.36
C ALA A 203 -2.27 15.34 0.96
N SER A 204 -2.83 14.43 1.73
CA SER A 204 -4.18 13.91 1.53
C SER A 204 -5.22 15.03 1.41
N LYS A 205 -6.23 14.83 0.55
CA LYS A 205 -7.33 15.77 0.31
C LYS A 205 -8.67 15.07 0.53
N PRO A 206 -9.05 14.81 1.79
CA PRO A 206 -10.27 14.07 2.10
C PRO A 206 -11.55 14.84 1.82
N GLU A 207 -11.52 16.16 1.54
CA GLU A 207 -12.70 17.01 1.32
C GLU A 207 -13.65 16.50 0.24
N THR A 208 -13.17 15.68 -0.68
CA THR A 208 -14.02 15.07 -1.72
C THR A 208 -15.04 14.11 -1.12
N ASN A 209 -14.64 13.34 -0.11
CA ASN A 209 -15.48 12.37 0.58
C ASN A 209 -15.93 12.86 1.97
N TYR A 210 -15.19 13.81 2.54
CA TYR A 210 -15.39 14.33 3.91
C TYR A 210 -15.38 15.87 3.90
N PRO A 211 -16.34 16.52 3.22
CA PRO A 211 -16.35 17.98 3.06
C PRO A 211 -16.48 18.76 4.38
N GLU A 212 -16.99 18.12 5.43
CA GLU A 212 -17.12 18.67 6.78
C GLU A 212 -15.78 18.93 7.47
N ILE A 213 -14.71 18.26 7.05
CA ILE A 213 -13.36 18.45 7.61
C ILE A 213 -12.79 19.83 7.20
N GLY A 214 -13.30 20.40 6.11
CA GLY A 214 -12.91 21.73 5.63
C GLY A 214 -11.66 21.71 4.75
N PRO A 215 -10.90 22.81 4.64
CA PRO A 215 -9.76 22.89 3.75
C PRO A 215 -8.69 21.87 4.21
N THR A 216 -8.61 20.80 3.49
CA THR A 216 -7.92 19.58 3.89
C THR A 216 -6.55 19.44 3.27
N THR A 217 -6.14 20.42 2.50
CA THR A 217 -4.74 20.56 2.16
C THR A 217 -4.05 21.08 3.41
N ASN A 218 -3.03 20.40 3.86
CA ASN A 218 -2.16 20.89 4.91
C ASN A 218 -1.33 22.09 4.39
N HIS A 219 -2.02 23.13 3.87
CA HIS A 219 -1.42 24.27 3.17
C HIS A 219 -0.42 25.03 4.04
N VAL A 220 -0.61 25.00 5.36
CA VAL A 220 0.31 25.61 6.33
C VAL A 220 1.68 24.92 6.36
N TYR A 221 1.76 23.68 5.89
CA TYR A 221 2.98 22.92 5.72
C TYR A 221 3.51 22.88 4.27
N CYS A 222 2.94 23.67 3.35
CA CYS A 222 3.44 23.77 1.99
C CYS A 222 4.61 24.75 1.92
N PRO A 223 5.86 24.34 1.65
CA PRO A 223 7.00 25.25 1.61
C PRO A 223 6.83 26.38 0.60
N SER A 224 6.22 26.11 -0.55
CA SER A 224 5.92 27.10 -1.59
C SER A 224 4.93 28.20 -1.16
N LEU A 225 4.23 28.02 -0.06
CA LEU A 225 3.30 28.99 0.50
C LEU A 225 3.86 29.76 1.72
N LYS A 226 5.08 29.42 2.18
CA LYS A 226 5.67 29.96 3.41
C LYS A 226 5.66 31.50 3.43
N GLU A 227 6.13 32.14 2.39
CA GLU A 227 6.14 33.61 2.30
C GLU A 227 4.72 34.20 2.25
N LYS A 228 3.80 33.56 1.51
CA LYS A 228 2.42 34.03 1.38
C LYS A 228 1.64 33.93 2.68
N LEU A 229 1.88 32.90 3.46
CA LEU A 229 1.19 32.64 4.74
C LEU A 229 1.84 33.41 5.90
N GLY A 230 3.12 33.78 5.78
CA GLY A 230 3.84 34.48 6.84
C GLY A 230 3.79 33.71 8.17
N ASN A 231 3.23 34.33 9.22
CA ASN A 231 3.15 33.73 10.56
C ASN A 231 2.19 32.54 10.65
N ASP A 232 1.33 32.32 9.68
CA ASP A 232 0.43 31.18 9.64
C ASP A 232 1.10 29.90 9.08
N SER A 233 2.28 30.06 8.46
CA SER A 233 3.05 28.92 7.99
C SER A 233 3.65 28.13 9.16
N LYS A 234 3.52 26.80 9.09
CA LYS A 234 4.16 25.84 10.01
C LYS A 234 5.44 25.23 9.44
N VAL A 235 5.89 25.70 8.28
CA VAL A 235 7.14 25.23 7.67
C VAL A 235 8.32 25.80 8.43
N GLY A 236 9.12 24.93 9.05
CA GLY A 236 10.29 25.27 9.84
C GLY A 236 11.39 25.97 9.04
N GLU A 237 12.40 26.45 9.76
CA GLU A 237 13.61 27.00 9.12
C GLU A 237 14.40 25.86 8.45
N GLY A 238 14.95 26.12 7.27
CA GLY A 238 15.70 25.12 6.50
C GLY A 238 14.84 24.09 5.76
N VAL A 239 13.54 23.98 6.06
CA VAL A 239 12.64 23.03 5.40
C VAL A 239 12.22 23.56 4.04
N ASN A 240 12.60 22.83 2.98
CA ASN A 240 12.24 23.14 1.60
C ASN A 240 11.28 22.13 0.99
N TYR A 241 11.16 20.92 1.57
CA TYR A 241 10.33 19.82 1.08
C TYR A 241 9.76 19.03 2.25
N ILE A 242 8.49 18.64 2.15
CA ILE A 242 7.77 17.82 3.15
C ILE A 242 7.04 16.68 2.43
N PRO A 243 7.77 15.65 1.97
CA PRO A 243 7.15 14.45 1.43
C PRO A 243 6.54 13.59 2.53
N GLU A 244 5.62 12.71 2.13
CA GLU A 244 4.89 11.79 2.99
C GLU A 244 5.12 10.35 2.54
N ILE A 245 5.16 9.42 3.49
CA ILE A 245 5.01 7.99 3.23
C ILE A 245 3.77 7.51 3.96
N VAL A 246 2.83 6.98 3.20
CA VAL A 246 1.60 6.35 3.71
C VAL A 246 1.83 4.86 3.80
N ILE A 247 1.37 4.23 4.88
CA ILE A 247 1.56 2.81 5.17
C ILE A 247 0.21 2.15 5.42
N ASN A 248 -0.02 0.99 4.80
CA ASN A 248 -1.07 0.06 5.17
C ASN A 248 -0.43 -1.22 5.69
N ALA A 249 -1.03 -1.83 6.70
CA ALA A 249 -0.47 -3.05 7.30
C ALA A 249 -1.56 -4.00 7.78
N VAL A 250 -1.28 -5.29 7.68
CA VAL A 250 -2.20 -6.38 8.03
C VAL A 250 -2.63 -6.35 9.51
N ASP A 251 -1.84 -5.75 10.39
CA ASP A 251 -2.14 -5.55 11.80
C ASP A 251 -1.35 -4.37 12.40
N VAL A 252 -1.64 -4.06 13.66
CA VAL A 252 -1.00 -2.95 14.41
C VAL A 252 0.50 -3.21 14.62
N GLU A 253 0.91 -4.46 14.80
CA GLU A 253 2.32 -4.80 15.03
C GLU A 253 3.15 -4.55 13.76
N SER A 254 2.66 -5.00 12.61
CA SER A 254 3.28 -4.73 11.29
C SER A 254 3.28 -3.25 10.97
N MET A 255 2.20 -2.50 11.28
CA MET A 255 2.14 -1.05 11.14
C MET A 255 3.23 -0.35 11.96
N ASN A 256 3.34 -0.68 13.24
CA ASN A 256 4.33 -0.07 14.11
C ASN A 256 5.76 -0.39 13.69
N LYS A 257 6.03 -1.64 13.29
CA LYS A 257 7.35 -2.05 12.78
C LYS A 257 7.71 -1.31 11.49
N ALA A 258 6.78 -1.23 10.54
CA ALA A 258 7.00 -0.57 9.26
C ALA A 258 7.26 0.93 9.44
N LEU A 259 6.44 1.60 10.26
CA LEU A 259 6.61 3.00 10.57
C LEU A 259 7.95 3.26 11.26
N LYS A 260 8.29 2.47 12.28
CA LYS A 260 9.57 2.60 12.98
C LYS A 260 10.75 2.36 12.05
N SER A 261 10.73 1.31 11.24
CA SER A 261 11.80 1.01 10.27
C SER A 261 11.99 2.13 9.26
N GLY A 262 10.88 2.64 8.70
CA GLY A 262 10.91 3.76 7.77
C GLY A 262 11.47 5.04 8.39
N VAL A 263 11.01 5.40 9.59
CA VAL A 263 11.47 6.61 10.31
C VAL A 263 12.95 6.49 10.70
N ASP A 264 13.35 5.35 11.27
CA ASP A 264 14.76 5.14 11.72
C ASP A 264 15.73 5.33 10.57
N VAL A 265 15.47 4.71 9.42
CA VAL A 265 16.32 4.84 8.23
C VAL A 265 16.31 6.29 7.69
N THR A 266 15.13 6.92 7.65
CA THR A 266 14.99 8.29 7.13
C THR A 266 15.81 9.30 7.94
N LEU A 267 15.84 9.17 9.27
CA LEU A 267 16.58 10.06 10.15
C LEU A 267 18.11 10.00 9.96
N ASP A 268 18.64 8.92 9.40
CA ASP A 268 20.07 8.74 9.17
C ASP A 268 20.58 9.48 7.90
N PHE A 269 19.66 10.03 7.08
CA PHE A 269 20.04 10.71 5.85
C PHE A 269 20.39 12.18 6.05
N GLU A 270 21.52 12.60 5.49
CA GLU A 270 21.92 14.01 5.42
C GLU A 270 20.86 14.84 4.67
N GLY A 271 20.50 15.98 5.22
CA GLY A 271 19.48 16.86 4.67
C GLY A 271 18.03 16.50 5.08
N VAL A 272 17.84 15.46 5.90
CA VAL A 272 16.60 15.25 6.65
C VAL A 272 16.76 15.90 8.03
N ILE A 273 15.94 16.92 8.29
CA ILE A 273 16.07 17.75 9.50
C ILE A 273 14.98 17.49 10.54
N GLY A 274 13.99 16.69 10.21
CA GLY A 274 12.95 16.30 11.15
C GLY A 274 11.93 15.34 10.58
N ILE A 275 11.16 14.74 11.48
CA ILE A 275 10.03 13.84 11.19
C ILE A 275 8.78 14.40 11.86
N SER A 276 7.66 14.33 11.15
CA SER A 276 6.32 14.67 11.63
C SER A 276 5.32 13.66 11.09
N ALA A 277 4.02 13.87 11.30
CA ALA A 277 2.96 13.07 10.71
C ALA A 277 1.78 13.93 10.29
N GLY A 278 1.06 13.46 9.25
CA GLY A 278 -0.17 14.10 8.79
C GLY A 278 -1.35 13.70 9.63
N ASN A 279 -2.10 14.70 10.12
CA ASN A 279 -3.36 14.48 10.81
C ASN A 279 -4.36 15.62 10.55
N TYR A 280 -5.61 15.40 10.96
CA TYR A 280 -6.73 16.32 10.81
C TYR A 280 -7.41 16.58 12.17
N ASP A 281 -6.61 16.77 13.23
CA ASP A 281 -7.06 16.97 14.62
C ASP A 281 -7.92 15.82 15.16
N GLY A 282 -7.67 14.58 14.71
CA GLY A 282 -8.44 13.39 15.10
C GLY A 282 -9.84 13.31 14.49
N LYS A 283 -10.11 14.03 13.40
CA LYS A 283 -11.45 14.11 12.78
C LYS A 283 -11.65 13.20 11.57
N LEU A 284 -10.58 12.62 11.07
CA LEU A 284 -10.61 11.84 9.83
C LEU A 284 -10.59 10.33 10.09
N GLY A 285 -9.64 9.84 10.87
CA GLY A 285 -9.44 8.40 11.09
C GLY A 285 -10.22 7.83 12.26
N ASP A 286 -10.44 6.54 12.25
CA ASP A 286 -11.12 5.81 13.34
C ASP A 286 -10.24 5.70 14.59
N LYS A 287 -8.93 5.74 14.39
CA LYS A 287 -7.90 5.57 15.43
C LYS A 287 -6.79 6.60 15.27
N THR A 288 -6.19 6.95 16.39
CA THR A 288 -5.01 7.84 16.43
C THR A 288 -3.83 7.11 17.09
N TYR A 289 -2.64 7.29 16.52
CA TYR A 289 -1.40 6.69 16.99
C TYR A 289 -0.34 7.76 17.19
N ASN A 290 0.16 7.91 18.41
CA ASN A 290 1.24 8.87 18.68
C ASN A 290 2.56 8.35 18.09
N LEU A 291 3.24 9.21 17.36
CA LEU A 291 4.47 8.86 16.65
C LEU A 291 5.60 8.46 17.61
N LEU A 292 5.81 9.25 18.67
CA LEU A 292 6.87 8.97 19.65
C LEU A 292 6.61 7.70 20.48
N ASP A 293 5.36 7.33 20.71
CA ASP A 293 5.04 6.11 21.45
C ASP A 293 5.36 4.85 20.64
N ILE A 294 5.24 4.92 19.32
CA ILE A 294 5.61 3.81 18.41
C ILE A 294 7.14 3.68 18.32
N LEU A 295 7.85 4.81 18.31
CA LEU A 295 9.30 4.83 18.11
C LEU A 295 10.09 4.42 19.36
N LYS A 296 9.54 4.58 20.54
CA LYS A 296 10.17 4.19 21.80
C LYS A 296 10.02 2.69 22.09
#